data_223fd00a50b1239d27212c6ef01f90ab
#
_entry.id   223fd00a50b1239d27212c6ef01f90ab
#
_cell.length_a   1.000
_cell.length_b   1.000
_cell.length_c   1.000
_cell.angle_alpha   90.00
_cell.angle_beta   90.00
_cell.angle_gamma   90.00
#
_symmetry.space_group_name_H-M   'P 1'
#
loop_
_entity.id
_entity.type
_entity.pdbx_description
1 polymer ?
#
loop_
_entity_poly.entity_id
_entity_poly.type
_entity_poly.pdbx_seq_one_letter_code
_entity_poly.pdbx_strand_id
1 'polypeptide(L)'
;VVVQLLQVAGALRFPIDELVEIAARALSPGVNDPFTAIACIDWLCAALIDLARMPQRPAVLRDEEGIARVVQRRLGLSDFLRAAVGQLAPYAVKDPNAGAHLVRTLETICASLSDPDQRAQVKAEHDRVARKLASMRRR
;
A
#
# COMPACT_ATOMS: atom_id res chain seq x y z
N VAL A 1 -21.49 12.05 -12.36
CA VAL A 1 -20.87 10.71 -12.50
C VAL A 1 -19.35 10.82 -12.57
N VAL A 2 -18.77 11.70 -13.38
CA VAL A 2 -17.30 11.88 -13.51
C VAL A 2 -16.67 12.36 -12.20
N VAL A 3 -17.28 13.30 -11.50
CA VAL A 3 -16.82 13.84 -10.21
C VAL A 3 -16.80 12.76 -9.13
N GLN A 4 -17.78 11.87 -9.11
CA GLN A 4 -17.86 10.77 -8.14
C GLN A 4 -16.75 9.71 -8.33
N LEU A 5 -16.29 9.50 -9.57
CA LEU A 5 -15.23 8.54 -9.90
C LEU A 5 -13.83 9.03 -9.52
N LEU A 6 -13.57 10.33 -9.65
CA LEU A 6 -12.35 10.98 -9.16
C LEU A 6 -12.30 11.02 -7.63
N GLN A 7 -13.44 11.18 -6.97
CA GLN A 7 -13.56 11.18 -5.51
C GLN A 7 -13.24 9.82 -4.88
N VAL A 8 -13.61 8.69 -5.50
CA VAL A 8 -13.36 7.35 -4.91
C VAL A 8 -11.86 7.03 -4.86
N ALA A 9 -11.10 7.31 -5.92
CA ALA A 9 -9.66 7.04 -5.93
C ALA A 9 -8.90 7.97 -4.95
N GLY A 10 -9.29 9.25 -4.87
CA GLY A 10 -8.75 10.20 -3.89
C GLY A 10 -9.18 9.87 -2.46
N ALA A 11 -10.43 9.44 -2.25
CA ALA A 11 -10.95 9.04 -0.96
C ALA A 11 -10.26 7.80 -0.37
N LEU A 12 -9.82 6.86 -1.20
CA LEU A 12 -9.05 5.68 -0.75
C LEU A 12 -7.59 6.02 -0.47
N ARG A 13 -7.02 7.00 -1.16
CA ARG A 13 -5.64 7.41 -0.98
C ARG A 13 -5.42 8.11 0.36
N PHE A 14 -6.33 8.99 0.75
CA PHE A 14 -6.22 9.81 1.95
C PHE A 14 -6.07 8.96 3.23
N PRO A 15 -6.92 7.96 3.55
CA PRO A 15 -6.75 7.15 4.75
C PRO A 15 -5.46 6.32 4.74
N ILE A 16 -4.95 5.93 3.58
CA ILE A 16 -3.64 5.24 3.48
C ILE A 16 -2.51 6.20 3.86
N ASP A 17 -2.51 7.41 3.32
CA ASP A 17 -1.50 8.44 3.64
C ASP A 17 -1.54 8.80 5.14
N GLU A 18 -2.73 8.91 5.75
CA GLU A 18 -2.91 9.13 7.20
C GLU A 18 -2.33 8.00 8.05
N LEU A 19 -2.62 6.75 7.72
CA LEU A 19 -2.07 5.59 8.44
C LEU A 19 -0.54 5.54 8.34
N VAL A 20 0.01 5.86 7.17
CA VAL A 20 1.46 5.93 6.96
C VAL A 20 2.07 7.04 7.82
N GLU A 21 1.45 8.21 7.88
CA GLU A 21 1.93 9.33 8.69
C GLU A 21 1.91 8.97 10.18
N ILE A 22 0.82 8.37 10.68
CA ILE A 22 0.71 7.92 12.08
C ILE A 22 1.81 6.90 12.39
N ALA A 23 2.01 5.89 11.54
CA ALA A 23 3.03 4.88 11.73
C ALA A 23 4.45 5.47 11.70
N ALA A 24 4.73 6.39 10.77
CA ALA A 24 6.03 7.05 10.67
C ALA A 24 6.32 7.92 11.91
N ARG A 25 5.32 8.63 12.44
CA ARG A 25 5.44 9.39 13.70
C ARG A 25 5.68 8.48 14.90
N ALA A 26 4.93 7.37 14.99
CA ALA A 26 5.08 6.37 16.05
C ALA A 26 6.50 5.81 16.09
N LEU A 27 7.14 5.61 14.92
CA LEU A 27 8.51 5.12 14.79
C LEU A 27 9.58 6.22 14.88
N SER A 28 9.21 7.47 15.14
CA SER A 28 10.18 8.54 15.35
C SER A 28 10.93 8.35 16.67
N PRO A 29 12.20 8.79 16.75
CA PRO A 29 13.00 8.63 17.98
C PRO A 29 12.38 9.28 19.22
N GLY A 30 11.56 10.34 19.04
CA GLY A 30 10.92 11.04 20.16
C GLY A 30 9.67 10.34 20.68
N VAL A 31 8.98 9.53 19.87
CA VAL A 31 7.76 8.78 20.27
C VAL A 31 8.09 7.34 20.62
N ASN A 32 8.82 6.66 19.74
CA ASN A 32 9.29 5.27 19.90
C ASN A 32 8.19 4.29 20.34
N ASP A 33 7.07 4.31 19.61
CA ASP A 33 5.90 3.43 19.82
C ASP A 33 5.72 2.45 18.64
N PRO A 34 6.46 1.33 18.62
CA PRO A 34 6.33 0.34 17.56
C PRO A 34 4.97 -0.37 17.55
N PHE A 35 4.23 -0.41 18.66
CA PHE A 35 2.93 -1.07 18.71
C PHE A 35 1.87 -0.31 17.89
N THR A 36 1.84 1.01 17.99
CA THR A 36 0.98 1.85 17.15
C THR A 36 1.36 1.69 15.67
N ALA A 37 2.65 1.64 15.35
CA ALA A 37 3.10 1.43 13.97
C ALA A 37 2.66 0.05 13.43
N ILE A 38 2.77 -1.02 14.23
CA ILE A 38 2.31 -2.37 13.89
C ILE A 38 0.81 -2.38 13.63
N ALA A 39 0.00 -1.74 14.48
CA ALA A 39 -1.44 -1.63 14.27
C ALA A 39 -1.78 -0.91 12.94
N CYS A 40 -1.06 0.15 12.61
CA CYS A 40 -1.24 0.83 11.32
C CYS A 40 -0.85 -0.08 10.14
N ILE A 41 0.22 -0.88 10.26
CA ILE A 41 0.63 -1.85 9.24
C ILE A 41 -0.47 -2.89 9.02
N ASP A 42 -1.14 -3.37 10.07
CA ASP A 42 -2.25 -4.32 9.96
C ASP A 42 -3.44 -3.72 9.22
N TRP A 43 -3.81 -2.47 9.50
CA TRP A 43 -4.85 -1.77 8.75
C TRP A 43 -4.48 -1.54 7.28
N LEU A 44 -3.22 -1.18 7.00
CA LEU A 44 -2.71 -1.07 5.63
C LEU A 44 -2.75 -2.42 4.90
N CYS A 45 -2.47 -3.53 5.59
CA CYS A 45 -2.60 -4.88 5.06
C CYS A 45 -4.03 -5.17 4.58
N ALA A 46 -5.01 -4.95 5.45
CA ALA A 46 -6.42 -5.15 5.12
C ALA A 46 -6.84 -4.29 3.92
N ALA A 47 -6.49 -3.01 3.94
CA ALA A 47 -6.81 -2.08 2.87
C ALA A 47 -6.19 -2.49 1.52
N LEU A 48 -4.93 -2.93 1.50
CA LEU A 48 -4.25 -3.36 0.27
C LEU A 48 -4.85 -4.66 -0.30
N ILE A 49 -5.26 -5.60 0.55
CA ILE A 49 -5.95 -6.83 0.14
C ILE A 49 -7.31 -6.48 -0.49
N ASP A 50 -8.08 -5.62 0.13
CA ASP A 50 -9.39 -5.20 -0.37
C ASP A 50 -9.25 -4.44 -1.70
N LEU A 51 -8.29 -3.51 -1.80
CA LEU A 51 -7.99 -2.79 -3.04
C LEU A 51 -7.59 -3.74 -4.18
N ALA A 52 -6.79 -4.77 -3.89
CA ALA A 52 -6.38 -5.74 -4.89
C ALA A 52 -7.56 -6.59 -5.43
N ARG A 53 -8.59 -6.79 -4.61
CA ARG A 53 -9.81 -7.54 -4.97
C ARG A 53 -10.86 -6.69 -5.67
N MET A 54 -10.73 -5.36 -5.64
CA MET A 54 -11.69 -4.48 -6.30
C MET A 54 -11.67 -4.67 -7.82
N PRO A 55 -12.84 -4.71 -8.47
CA PRO A 55 -12.93 -4.79 -9.93
C PRO A 55 -12.19 -3.61 -10.58
N GLN A 56 -11.37 -3.91 -11.57
CA GLN A 56 -10.69 -2.88 -12.35
C GLN A 56 -11.71 -2.12 -13.21
N ARG A 57 -11.82 -0.81 -12.99
CA ARG A 57 -12.71 0.05 -13.77
C ARG A 57 -12.10 0.36 -15.14
N PRO A 58 -12.89 0.58 -16.20
CA PRO A 58 -12.36 0.96 -17.50
C PRO A 58 -11.61 2.30 -17.44
N ALA A 59 -10.45 2.38 -18.10
CA ALA A 59 -9.69 3.63 -18.19
C ALA A 59 -10.38 4.68 -19.07
N VAL A 60 -11.25 4.23 -19.98
CA VAL A 60 -11.99 5.08 -20.89
C VAL A 60 -13.49 4.90 -20.60
N LEU A 61 -14.14 6.00 -20.24
CA LEU A 61 -15.58 6.05 -20.09
C LEU A 61 -16.18 6.49 -21.43
N ARG A 62 -17.15 5.72 -21.93
CA ARG A 62 -17.85 5.98 -23.17
C ARG A 62 -19.32 6.32 -22.87
N ASP A 63 -19.93 7.14 -23.73
CA ASP A 63 -21.35 7.41 -23.69
C ASP A 63 -22.17 6.28 -24.32
N GLU A 64 -23.49 6.48 -24.42
CA GLU A 64 -24.45 5.53 -25.03
C GLU A 64 -24.17 5.30 -26.52
N GLU A 65 -23.57 6.29 -27.19
CA GLU A 65 -23.16 6.22 -28.61
C GLU A 65 -21.77 5.55 -28.78
N GLY A 66 -21.09 5.15 -27.68
CA GLY A 66 -19.80 4.52 -27.71
C GLY A 66 -18.61 5.48 -27.86
N ILE A 67 -18.87 6.80 -27.81
CA ILE A 67 -17.83 7.83 -27.92
C ILE A 67 -17.07 7.98 -26.61
N ALA A 68 -15.73 8.00 -26.67
CA ALA A 68 -14.90 8.22 -25.49
C ALA A 68 -15.07 9.65 -24.97
N ARG A 69 -15.61 9.80 -23.76
CA ARG A 69 -15.84 11.09 -23.10
C ARG A 69 -14.83 11.42 -22.03
N VAL A 70 -14.31 10.41 -21.35
CA VAL A 70 -13.33 10.60 -20.27
C VAL A 70 -12.26 9.54 -20.37
N VAL A 71 -11.01 9.96 -20.36
CA VAL A 71 -9.84 9.10 -20.14
C VAL A 71 -9.31 9.41 -18.75
N GLN A 72 -9.31 8.41 -17.86
CA GLN A 72 -8.85 8.56 -16.48
C GLN A 72 -7.61 7.70 -16.22
N ARG A 73 -6.66 8.24 -15.47
CA ARG A 73 -5.56 7.43 -14.94
C ARG A 73 -6.13 6.45 -13.90
N ARG A 74 -5.87 5.18 -14.10
CA ARG A 74 -6.19 4.16 -13.10
C ARG A 74 -5.14 4.19 -11.99
N LEU A 75 -5.60 4.20 -10.74
CA LEU A 75 -4.76 3.84 -9.61
C LEU A 75 -4.85 2.32 -9.43
N GLY A 76 -3.75 1.63 -9.64
CA GLY A 76 -3.62 0.20 -9.42
C GLY A 76 -2.98 -0.14 -8.09
N LEU A 77 -2.89 -1.46 -7.78
CA LEU A 77 -2.24 -1.94 -6.56
C LEU A 77 -0.83 -1.38 -6.40
N SER A 78 -0.06 -1.24 -7.48
CA SER A 78 1.30 -0.69 -7.44
C SER A 78 1.36 0.76 -6.94
N ASP A 79 0.36 1.59 -7.25
CA ASP A 79 0.28 2.97 -6.76
C ASP A 79 0.03 3.01 -5.25
N PHE A 80 -0.83 2.12 -4.75
CA PHE A 80 -1.13 1.99 -3.32
C PHE A 80 0.00 1.34 -2.54
N LEU A 81 0.67 0.32 -3.10
CA LEU A 81 1.89 -0.26 -2.50
C LEU A 81 2.98 0.79 -2.33
N ARG A 82 3.20 1.64 -3.33
CA ARG A 82 4.16 2.73 -3.25
C ARG A 82 3.76 3.75 -2.20
N ALA A 83 2.48 4.09 -2.10
CA ALA A 83 1.98 5.02 -1.10
C ALA A 83 2.12 4.48 0.33
N ALA A 84 1.75 3.23 0.55
CA ALA A 84 1.80 2.59 1.86
C ALA A 84 3.21 2.11 2.21
N VAL A 85 3.67 1.06 1.53
CA VAL A 85 4.92 0.38 1.84
C VAL A 85 6.14 1.21 1.46
N GLY A 86 6.11 1.88 0.29
CA GLY A 86 7.22 2.69 -0.20
C GLY A 86 7.59 3.81 0.76
N GLN A 87 6.60 4.48 1.32
CA GLN A 87 6.80 5.60 2.26
C GLN A 87 7.09 5.12 3.69
N LEU A 88 6.46 4.04 4.14
CA LEU A 88 6.65 3.54 5.51
C LEU A 88 7.94 2.76 5.71
N ALA A 89 8.39 1.99 4.73
CA ALA A 89 9.55 1.10 4.84
C ALA A 89 10.82 1.79 5.36
N PRO A 90 11.18 3.04 4.97
CA PRO A 90 12.36 3.73 5.51
C PRO A 90 12.36 3.92 7.03
N TYR A 91 11.17 4.01 7.62
CA TYR A 91 10.98 4.12 9.07
C TYR A 91 10.92 2.75 9.72
N ALA A 92 10.07 1.85 9.18
CA ALA A 92 9.83 0.53 9.74
C ALA A 92 11.11 -0.32 9.84
N VAL A 93 12.01 -0.28 8.86
CA VAL A 93 13.24 -1.08 8.91
C VAL A 93 14.25 -0.64 9.98
N LYS A 94 14.06 0.53 10.60
CA LYS A 94 14.90 1.00 11.71
C LYS A 94 14.50 0.36 13.04
N ASP A 95 13.24 -0.06 13.17
CA ASP A 95 12.77 -0.82 14.32
C ASP A 95 12.68 -2.31 13.96
N PRO A 96 13.33 -3.22 14.72
CA PRO A 96 13.37 -4.65 14.39
C PRO A 96 11.99 -5.31 14.39
N ASN A 97 11.07 -4.87 15.27
CA ASN A 97 9.73 -5.45 15.39
C ASN A 97 8.83 -4.97 14.26
N ALA A 98 8.76 -3.66 14.04
CA ALA A 98 7.96 -3.07 12.96
C ALA A 98 8.45 -3.53 11.58
N GLY A 99 9.78 -3.59 11.38
CA GLY A 99 10.37 -4.06 10.12
C GLY A 99 10.08 -5.53 9.84
N ALA A 100 10.22 -6.40 10.85
CA ALA A 100 9.88 -7.82 10.72
C ALA A 100 8.37 -8.02 10.50
N HIS A 101 7.53 -7.21 11.16
CA HIS A 101 6.09 -7.25 10.98
C HIS A 101 5.69 -6.82 9.56
N LEU A 102 6.27 -5.76 9.03
CA LEU A 102 6.01 -5.31 7.66
C LEU A 102 6.38 -6.38 6.63
N VAL A 103 7.49 -7.10 6.81
CA VAL A 103 7.88 -8.21 5.92
C VAL A 103 6.83 -9.33 5.96
N ARG A 104 6.42 -9.80 7.15
CA ARG A 104 5.35 -10.81 7.30
C ARG A 104 4.01 -10.37 6.71
N THR A 105 3.68 -9.09 6.87
CA THR A 105 2.47 -8.49 6.29
C THR A 105 2.48 -8.59 4.77
N LEU A 106 3.60 -8.29 4.12
CA LEU A 106 3.74 -8.43 2.67
C LEU A 106 3.63 -9.89 2.21
N GLU A 107 4.13 -10.85 3.00
CA GLU A 107 3.92 -12.28 2.75
C GLU A 107 2.42 -12.64 2.82
N THR A 108 1.72 -12.14 3.82
CA THR A 108 0.28 -12.35 3.99
C THR A 108 -0.52 -11.77 2.82
N ILE A 109 -0.21 -10.56 2.38
CA ILE A 109 -0.84 -9.95 1.21
C ILE A 109 -0.58 -10.81 -0.03
N CYS A 110 0.67 -11.20 -0.26
CA CYS A 110 1.04 -12.04 -1.41
C CYS A 110 0.28 -13.37 -1.44
N ALA A 111 0.13 -14.02 -0.29
CA ALA A 111 -0.61 -15.29 -0.14
C ALA A 111 -2.13 -15.11 -0.36
N SER A 112 -2.67 -13.92 -0.10
CA SER A 112 -4.10 -13.60 -0.23
C SER A 112 -4.53 -13.27 -1.66
N LEU A 113 -3.58 -13.08 -2.58
CA LEU A 113 -3.84 -12.68 -3.96
C LEU A 113 -3.88 -13.89 -4.89
N SER A 114 -4.87 -13.93 -5.79
CA SER A 114 -4.97 -14.94 -6.85
C SER A 114 -4.29 -14.52 -8.15
N ASP A 115 -4.25 -13.21 -8.43
CA ASP A 115 -3.66 -12.64 -9.65
C ASP A 115 -2.11 -12.73 -9.60
N PRO A 116 -1.46 -13.41 -10.57
CA PRO A 116 -0.01 -13.56 -10.62
C PRO A 116 0.73 -12.23 -10.76
N ASP A 117 0.18 -11.26 -11.50
CA ASP A 117 0.83 -9.96 -11.70
C ASP A 117 0.80 -9.12 -10.41
N GLN A 118 -0.32 -9.14 -9.70
CA GLN A 118 -0.43 -8.51 -8.39
C GLN A 118 0.52 -9.16 -7.38
N ARG A 119 0.61 -10.50 -7.35
CA ARG A 119 1.57 -11.22 -6.50
C ARG A 119 3.01 -10.83 -6.81
N ALA A 120 3.37 -10.71 -8.09
CA ALA A 120 4.71 -10.28 -8.48
C ALA A 120 5.04 -8.86 -7.99
N GLN A 121 4.09 -7.94 -8.04
CA GLN A 121 4.24 -6.58 -7.52
C GLN A 121 4.49 -6.58 -6.00
N VAL A 122 3.69 -7.31 -5.24
CA VAL A 122 3.85 -7.43 -3.77
C VAL A 122 5.16 -8.11 -3.41
N LYS A 123 5.53 -9.18 -4.13
CA LYS A 123 6.79 -9.88 -3.92
C LYS A 123 8.00 -8.97 -4.16
N ALA A 124 7.98 -8.14 -5.17
CA ALA A 124 9.06 -7.18 -5.43
C ALA A 124 9.25 -6.21 -4.27
N GLU A 125 8.15 -5.70 -3.69
CA GLU A 125 8.19 -4.85 -2.50
C GLU A 125 8.68 -5.62 -1.26
N HIS A 126 8.19 -6.85 -1.05
CA HIS A 126 8.67 -7.73 0.02
C HIS A 126 10.20 -7.91 -0.05
N ASP A 127 10.72 -8.29 -1.20
CA ASP A 127 12.15 -8.55 -1.38
C ASP A 127 12.99 -7.28 -1.16
N ARG A 128 12.45 -6.12 -1.56
CA ARG A 128 13.08 -4.82 -1.31
C ARG A 128 13.16 -4.48 0.17
N VAL A 129 12.06 -4.64 0.91
CA VAL A 129 11.98 -4.36 2.34
C VAL A 129 12.83 -5.35 3.14
N ALA A 130 12.75 -6.64 2.83
CA ALA A 130 13.53 -7.69 3.49
C ALA A 130 15.04 -7.48 3.35
N ARG A 131 15.52 -7.14 2.13
CA ARG A 131 16.95 -6.80 1.92
C ARG A 131 17.37 -5.59 2.74
N LYS A 132 16.54 -4.56 2.81
CA LYS A 132 16.83 -3.35 3.59
C LYS A 132 16.88 -3.65 5.08
N LEU A 133 15.94 -4.42 5.60
CA LEU A 133 15.91 -4.84 7.01
C LEU A 133 17.16 -5.67 7.34
N ALA A 134 17.54 -6.62 6.48
CA ALA A 134 18.74 -7.43 6.69
C ALA A 134 20.04 -6.59 6.70
N SER A 135 20.10 -5.52 5.89
CA SER A 135 21.25 -4.61 5.89
C SER A 135 21.36 -3.77 7.16
N MET A 136 20.23 -3.42 7.79
CA MET A 136 20.21 -2.66 9.05
C MET A 136 20.67 -3.51 10.24
N ARG A 137 20.37 -4.81 10.24
CA ARG A 137 20.76 -5.75 11.31
C ARG A 137 22.27 -6.07 11.34
N ARG A 138 22.98 -5.78 10.26
CA ARG A 138 24.43 -6.05 10.13
C ARG A 138 25.32 -4.87 10.54
N ARG A 139 24.73 -3.74 10.88
CA ARG A 139 25.43 -2.53 11.37
C ARG A 139 25.34 -2.44 12.88
#